data_a72cdaae930e778394e482af245b640e
#
_entry.id   a72cdaae930e778394e482af245b640e
#
_cell.length_a   1.000
_cell.length_b   1.000
_cell.length_c   1.000
_cell.angle_alpha   90.00
_cell.angle_beta   90.00
_cell.angle_gamma   90.00
#
_symmetry.space_group_name_H-M   'P 1'
#
loop_
_entity.id
_entity.type
_entity.pdbx_description
1 polymer ?
#
loop_
_entity_poly.entity_id
_entity_poly.type
_entity_poly.pdbx_seq_one_letter_code
_entity_poly.pdbx_strand_id
1 'polypeptide(L)'
;LNGYLTHTMFDPSNKNDMTVPTSFFQAVKGNPDLALIKVFGNTLTYNAQWGKSKASIFYNSNIYFKNIAHLFTADASTIFDMRVNDGTFYGNMLGVSYALSAFADKLRLDVTALEEYNVMRGNTYNMQRNVFRLRTSLAYLVSDWMFSLLYQTPRTDLDIREPFLIRMQPIYEMAINWNHKAWAVEFALCNVFSRYAKQRITMDYGHYNRDSWQYNEPEGRNINLKITYSIGYGKTKQRGEMELNKNINSAIIKGF
;
A
#
# COMPACT_ATOMS: atom_id res chain seq x y z
N LEU A 1 5.15 16.65 14.39
CA LEU A 1 4.97 15.44 15.20
C LEU A 1 3.49 15.18 15.39
N ASN A 2 3.01 14.01 14.97
CA ASN A 2 1.63 13.57 15.18
C ASN A 2 1.67 12.22 15.89
N GLY A 3 0.86 12.09 16.93
CA GLY A 3 0.59 10.82 17.60
C GLY A 3 -0.90 10.52 17.54
N TYR A 4 -1.26 9.24 17.49
CA TYR A 4 -2.65 8.80 17.51
C TYR A 4 -2.82 7.49 18.28
N LEU A 5 -4.00 7.34 18.85
CA LEU A 5 -4.48 6.10 19.42
C LEU A 5 -5.81 5.75 18.76
N THR A 6 -5.92 4.56 18.19
CA THR A 6 -7.11 4.11 17.51
C THR A 6 -7.38 2.63 17.76
N HIS A 7 -8.52 2.15 17.28
CA HIS A 7 -8.87 0.74 17.28
C HIS A 7 -9.07 0.29 15.83
N THR A 8 -8.56 -0.88 15.51
CA THR A 8 -8.80 -1.51 14.21
C THR A 8 -9.82 -2.62 14.38
N MET A 9 -10.83 -2.58 13.51
CA MET A 9 -11.83 -3.64 13.43
C MET A 9 -11.29 -4.79 12.56
N PHE A 10 -11.66 -6.00 12.93
CA PHE A 10 -11.52 -7.20 12.09
C PHE A 10 -12.82 -7.45 11.33
N ASP A 11 -12.79 -8.35 10.38
CA ASP A 11 -13.98 -8.79 9.67
C ASP A 11 -14.98 -9.39 10.67
N PRO A 12 -16.22 -8.87 10.76
CA PRO A 12 -17.24 -9.38 11.69
C PRO A 12 -17.51 -10.88 11.52
N SER A 13 -17.29 -11.44 10.34
CA SER A 13 -17.45 -12.88 10.07
C SER A 13 -16.54 -13.75 10.95
N ASN A 14 -15.39 -13.23 11.38
CA ASN A 14 -14.48 -13.95 12.28
C ASN A 14 -14.98 -14.05 13.73
N LYS A 15 -16.00 -13.25 14.08
CA LYS A 15 -16.55 -13.19 15.45
C LYS A 15 -17.80 -14.07 15.64
N ASN A 16 -18.25 -14.78 14.62
CA ASN A 16 -19.36 -15.71 14.76
C ASN A 16 -18.90 -16.99 15.48
N ASP A 17 -19.85 -17.82 15.94
CA ASP A 17 -19.57 -19.12 16.57
C ASP A 17 -19.79 -20.28 15.56
N MET A 18 -19.60 -20.02 14.27
CA MET A 18 -19.81 -21.01 13.22
C MET A 18 -18.50 -21.67 12.84
N THR A 19 -18.61 -22.96 12.46
CA THR A 19 -17.52 -23.70 11.83
C THR A 19 -17.87 -23.93 10.37
N VAL A 20 -17.01 -23.45 9.47
CA VAL A 20 -17.21 -23.54 8.02
C VAL A 20 -16.12 -24.43 7.42
N PRO A 21 -16.45 -25.59 6.84
CA PRO A 21 -15.50 -26.42 6.12
C PRO A 21 -14.92 -25.63 4.92
N THR A 22 -13.61 -25.66 4.77
CA THR A 22 -12.90 -25.06 3.63
C THR A 22 -12.33 -26.12 2.70
N SER A 23 -12.13 -27.32 3.23
CA SER A 23 -11.74 -28.52 2.47
C SER A 23 -12.11 -29.79 3.25
N PHE A 24 -11.78 -30.97 2.71
CA PHE A 24 -11.99 -32.27 3.42
C PHE A 24 -11.24 -32.35 4.75
N PHE A 25 -10.14 -31.63 4.91
CA PHE A 25 -9.26 -31.72 6.08
C PHE A 25 -9.12 -30.39 6.83
N GLN A 26 -9.83 -29.34 6.40
CA GLN A 26 -9.71 -28.00 7.00
C GLN A 26 -11.07 -27.36 7.19
N ALA A 27 -11.23 -26.70 8.33
CA ALA A 27 -12.39 -25.84 8.62
C ALA A 27 -11.93 -24.54 9.30
N VAL A 28 -12.63 -23.46 9.03
CA VAL A 28 -12.46 -22.19 9.75
C VAL A 28 -13.50 -22.14 10.86
N LYS A 29 -13.04 -21.88 12.08
CA LYS A 29 -13.89 -21.69 13.25
C LYS A 29 -13.91 -20.23 13.63
N GLY A 30 -15.08 -19.66 13.80
CA GLY A 30 -15.25 -18.31 14.33
C GLY A 30 -14.92 -18.24 15.82
N ASN A 31 -14.60 -17.04 16.31
CA ASN A 31 -14.28 -16.78 17.70
C ASN A 31 -15.07 -15.56 18.20
N PRO A 32 -16.15 -15.78 18.97
CA PRO A 32 -16.96 -14.69 19.50
C PRO A 32 -16.21 -13.79 20.49
N ASP A 33 -15.14 -14.30 21.11
CA ASP A 33 -14.34 -13.58 22.12
C ASP A 33 -13.26 -12.66 21.51
N LEU A 34 -13.20 -12.54 20.18
CA LEU A 34 -12.25 -11.64 19.53
C LEU A 34 -12.43 -10.20 20.01
N ALA A 35 -11.36 -9.63 20.56
CA ALA A 35 -11.29 -8.24 20.98
C ALA A 35 -10.71 -7.35 19.89
N LEU A 36 -11.05 -6.07 19.90
CA LEU A 36 -10.48 -5.06 19.00
C LEU A 36 -8.98 -4.92 19.19
N ILE A 37 -8.25 -4.78 18.09
CA ILE A 37 -6.83 -4.44 18.11
C ILE A 37 -6.70 -2.98 18.50
N LYS A 38 -5.88 -2.69 19.52
CA LYS A 38 -5.53 -1.32 19.90
C LYS A 38 -4.26 -0.92 19.17
N VAL A 39 -4.29 0.23 18.51
CA VAL A 39 -3.14 0.74 17.73
C VAL A 39 -2.70 2.05 18.33
N PHE A 40 -1.43 2.12 18.68
CA PHE A 40 -0.73 3.34 19.04
C PHE A 40 0.29 3.66 17.95
N GLY A 41 0.26 4.88 17.42
CA GLY A 41 1.15 5.29 16.34
C GLY A 41 1.70 6.69 16.52
N ASN A 42 2.93 6.89 16.02
CA ASN A 42 3.60 8.17 15.95
C ASN A 42 4.18 8.37 14.56
N THR A 43 4.08 9.60 14.07
CA THR A 43 4.70 10.01 12.81
C THR A 43 5.46 11.31 13.03
N LEU A 44 6.72 11.32 12.62
CA LEU A 44 7.56 12.50 12.53
C LEU A 44 7.95 12.70 11.07
N THR A 45 7.74 13.90 10.54
CA THR A 45 8.11 14.24 9.17
C THR A 45 8.81 15.58 9.17
N TYR A 46 9.94 15.64 8.48
CA TYR A 46 10.66 16.87 8.16
C TYR A 46 10.73 17.03 6.64
N ASN A 47 10.30 18.19 6.14
CA ASN A 47 10.30 18.53 4.73
C ASN A 47 11.22 19.73 4.49
N ALA A 48 12.05 19.65 3.46
CA ALA A 48 12.88 20.73 2.99
C ALA A 48 12.67 20.95 1.50
N GLN A 49 12.69 22.21 1.07
CA GLN A 49 12.57 22.58 -0.32
C GLN A 49 13.60 23.66 -0.65
N TRP A 50 14.32 23.47 -1.74
CA TRP A 50 15.27 24.45 -2.27
C TRP A 50 15.21 24.45 -3.80
N GLY A 51 14.84 25.61 -4.34
CA GLY A 51 14.58 25.73 -5.77
C GLY A 51 13.52 24.76 -6.23
N LYS A 52 13.86 23.90 -7.17
CA LYS A 52 12.99 22.85 -7.72
C LYS A 52 13.19 21.48 -7.09
N SER A 53 13.97 21.39 -6.04
CA SER A 53 14.22 20.17 -5.29
C SER A 53 13.40 20.15 -4.00
N LYS A 54 12.91 18.96 -3.66
CA LYS A 54 12.22 18.70 -2.39
C LYS A 54 12.82 17.46 -1.77
N ALA A 55 13.06 17.49 -0.47
CA ALA A 55 13.43 16.31 0.30
C ALA A 55 12.52 16.17 1.51
N SER A 56 12.29 14.92 1.90
CA SER A 56 11.54 14.61 3.10
C SER A 56 12.24 13.48 3.84
N ILE A 57 12.33 13.61 5.15
CA ILE A 57 12.71 12.52 6.05
C ILE A 57 11.51 12.26 6.93
N PHE A 58 11.11 11.00 7.03
CA PHE A 58 9.96 10.62 7.83
C PHE A 58 10.26 9.36 8.65
N TYR A 59 9.77 9.39 9.86
CA TYR A 59 9.80 8.25 10.77
C TYR A 59 8.38 7.93 11.19
N ASN A 60 8.04 6.65 11.18
CA ASN A 60 6.75 6.14 11.60
C ASN A 60 6.97 4.96 12.56
N SER A 61 6.26 4.97 13.68
CA SER A 61 6.28 3.88 14.65
C SER A 61 4.86 3.50 15.01
N ASN A 62 4.53 2.22 14.93
CA ASN A 62 3.21 1.69 15.25
C ASN A 62 3.33 0.48 16.17
N ILE A 63 2.45 0.43 17.16
CA ILE A 63 2.30 -0.70 18.08
C ILE A 63 0.87 -1.19 18.01
N TYR A 64 0.70 -2.46 17.73
CA TYR A 64 -0.60 -3.14 17.69
C TYR A 64 -0.68 -4.10 18.87
N PHE A 65 -1.53 -3.78 19.84
CA PHE A 65 -1.77 -4.62 21.02
C PHE A 65 -2.94 -5.57 20.75
N LYS A 66 -2.87 -6.78 21.28
CA LYS A 66 -3.86 -7.84 21.04
C LYS A 66 -4.03 -8.11 19.55
N ASN A 67 -2.89 -8.23 18.85
CA ASN A 67 -2.92 -8.52 17.43
C ASN A 67 -3.63 -9.86 17.16
N ILE A 68 -4.10 -10.05 15.95
CA ILE A 68 -4.78 -11.28 15.57
C ILE A 68 -3.75 -12.28 15.05
N ALA A 69 -3.90 -13.52 15.49
CA ALA A 69 -3.13 -14.66 15.01
C ALA A 69 -4.05 -15.82 14.69
N HIS A 70 -3.51 -16.83 14.04
CA HIS A 70 -4.18 -18.11 13.82
C HIS A 70 -3.88 -19.05 14.96
N LEU A 71 -4.91 -19.68 15.50
CA LEU A 71 -4.80 -20.84 16.36
C LEU A 71 -5.22 -22.06 15.55
N PHE A 72 -4.26 -22.95 15.27
CA PHE A 72 -4.53 -24.20 14.60
C PHE A 72 -4.71 -25.30 15.63
N THR A 73 -5.86 -25.94 15.60
CA THR A 73 -6.15 -27.13 16.41
C THR A 73 -6.56 -28.27 15.48
N ALA A 74 -6.32 -29.51 15.89
CA ALA A 74 -6.69 -30.67 15.12
C ALA A 74 -7.61 -31.60 15.94
N ASP A 75 -8.61 -32.13 15.29
CA ASP A 75 -9.46 -33.21 15.79
C ASP A 75 -9.55 -34.32 14.73
N ALA A 76 -9.12 -35.52 15.11
CA ALA A 76 -9.10 -36.70 14.24
C ALA A 76 -8.47 -36.43 12.84
N SER A 77 -9.27 -35.99 11.90
CA SER A 77 -8.87 -35.77 10.51
C SER A 77 -8.99 -34.32 10.06
N THR A 78 -9.45 -33.41 10.93
CA THR A 78 -9.74 -32.01 10.54
C THR A 78 -8.86 -31.04 11.29
N ILE A 79 -8.22 -30.11 10.55
CA ILE A 79 -7.50 -28.96 11.10
C ILE A 79 -8.47 -27.80 11.17
N PHE A 80 -8.65 -27.25 12.37
CA PHE A 80 -9.42 -26.04 12.59
C PHE A 80 -8.50 -24.83 12.65
N ASP A 81 -8.81 -23.82 11.85
CA ASP A 81 -8.19 -22.51 11.87
C ASP A 81 -9.13 -21.51 12.57
N MET A 82 -8.71 -20.98 13.69
CA MET A 82 -9.46 -19.99 14.45
C MET A 82 -8.63 -18.74 14.66
N ARG A 83 -9.25 -17.57 14.52
CA ARG A 83 -8.62 -16.29 14.83
C ARG A 83 -8.65 -16.04 16.32
N VAL A 84 -7.52 -15.66 16.88
CA VAL A 84 -7.38 -15.31 18.31
C VAL A 84 -6.61 -14.03 18.48
N ASN A 85 -6.86 -13.32 19.57
CA ASN A 85 -5.99 -12.20 19.93
C ASN A 85 -4.75 -12.76 20.62
N ASP A 86 -3.64 -12.78 19.89
CA ASP A 86 -2.36 -13.25 20.41
C ASP A 86 -1.24 -12.30 19.99
N GLY A 87 -0.55 -11.78 20.99
CA GLY A 87 0.69 -11.04 20.81
C GLY A 87 0.55 -9.55 20.48
N THR A 88 1.70 -9.02 20.10
CA THR A 88 1.91 -7.60 19.81
C THR A 88 2.76 -7.46 18.57
N PHE A 89 2.40 -6.52 17.71
CA PHE A 89 3.22 -6.10 16.58
C PHE A 89 3.86 -4.75 16.87
N TYR A 90 5.15 -4.63 16.58
CA TYR A 90 5.93 -3.42 16.62
C TYR A 90 6.46 -3.14 15.21
N GLY A 91 6.06 -2.03 14.62
CA GLY A 91 6.54 -1.59 13.32
C GLY A 91 7.23 -0.23 13.45
N ASN A 92 8.46 -0.15 12.93
CA ASN A 92 9.20 1.09 12.81
C ASN A 92 9.62 1.26 11.36
N MET A 93 9.44 2.44 10.82
CA MET A 93 9.80 2.78 9.45
C MET A 93 10.53 4.12 9.44
N LEU A 94 11.73 4.12 8.87
CA LEU A 94 12.49 5.31 8.56
C LEU A 94 12.57 5.44 7.05
N GLY A 95 12.21 6.61 6.52
CA GLY A 95 12.26 6.86 5.09
C GLY A 95 12.83 8.20 4.72
N VAL A 96 13.40 8.25 3.53
CA VAL A 96 13.88 9.47 2.88
C VAL A 96 13.27 9.52 1.49
N SER A 97 12.69 10.66 1.12
CA SER A 97 12.26 10.90 -0.25
C SER A 97 12.96 12.14 -0.80
N TYR A 98 13.26 12.09 -2.09
CA TYR A 98 13.84 13.20 -2.83
C TYR A 98 13.13 13.34 -4.17
N ALA A 99 12.68 14.54 -4.47
CA ALA A 99 12.07 14.90 -5.74
C ALA A 99 12.84 16.07 -6.37
N LEU A 100 13.17 15.94 -7.65
CA LEU A 100 13.88 16.93 -8.44
C LEU A 100 13.12 17.20 -9.73
N SER A 101 12.93 18.52 -10.05
CA SER A 101 12.59 18.96 -11.38
C SER A 101 13.75 19.75 -11.97
N ALA A 102 14.16 19.40 -13.18
CA ALA A 102 15.30 19.98 -13.88
C ALA A 102 14.94 20.34 -15.34
N PHE A 103 15.81 21.09 -16.01
CA PHE A 103 15.66 21.47 -17.43
C PHE A 103 14.29 22.10 -17.74
N ALA A 104 13.91 23.13 -16.99
CA ALA A 104 12.60 23.80 -17.11
C ALA A 104 11.42 22.83 -16.97
N ASP A 105 11.49 21.96 -15.96
CA ASP A 105 10.51 20.91 -15.60
C ASP A 105 10.34 19.78 -16.64
N LYS A 106 11.24 19.71 -17.61
CA LYS A 106 11.25 18.62 -18.58
C LYS A 106 11.70 17.29 -17.98
N LEU A 107 12.59 17.32 -16.99
CA LEU A 107 13.04 16.12 -16.26
C LEU A 107 12.48 16.14 -14.86
N ARG A 108 11.85 15.04 -14.45
CA ARG A 108 11.37 14.82 -13.09
C ARG A 108 11.93 13.50 -12.58
N LEU A 109 12.55 13.57 -11.43
CA LEU A 109 13.08 12.40 -10.71
C LEU A 109 12.47 12.36 -9.32
N ASP A 110 11.90 11.23 -8.94
CA ASP A 110 11.43 10.95 -7.59
C ASP A 110 12.12 9.68 -7.09
N VAL A 111 12.75 9.75 -5.94
CA VAL A 111 13.40 8.62 -5.27
C VAL A 111 12.87 8.56 -3.85
N THR A 112 12.42 7.39 -3.44
CA THR A 112 12.05 7.10 -2.06
C THR A 112 12.78 5.85 -1.61
N ALA A 113 13.56 5.97 -0.57
CA ALA A 113 14.20 4.86 0.13
C ALA A 113 13.64 4.78 1.53
N LEU A 114 13.28 3.60 1.96
CA LEU A 114 12.82 3.40 3.33
C LEU A 114 13.30 2.06 3.87
N GLU A 115 13.48 2.03 5.16
CA GLU A 115 13.82 0.84 5.94
C GLU A 115 12.74 0.62 6.99
N GLU A 116 12.21 -0.59 7.02
CA GLU A 116 11.21 -1.01 7.99
C GLU A 116 11.79 -2.11 8.88
N TYR A 117 11.66 -1.94 10.16
CA TYR A 117 11.95 -2.97 11.14
C TYR A 117 10.67 -3.36 11.86
N ASN A 118 10.20 -4.57 11.58
CA ASN A 118 8.95 -5.11 12.07
C ASN A 118 9.21 -6.32 12.95
N VAL A 119 8.55 -6.35 14.10
CA VAL A 119 8.61 -7.46 15.07
C VAL A 119 7.20 -7.83 15.46
N MET A 120 6.87 -9.12 15.41
CA MET A 120 5.61 -9.66 15.86
C MET A 120 5.88 -10.78 16.87
N ARG A 121 5.33 -10.65 18.06
CA ARG A 121 5.52 -11.61 19.16
C ARG A 121 4.17 -12.06 19.70
N GLY A 122 3.96 -13.35 19.73
CA GLY A 122 2.82 -14.02 20.34
C GLY A 122 3.26 -15.22 21.16
N ASN A 123 2.31 -16.00 21.66
CA ASN A 123 2.60 -17.18 22.45
C ASN A 123 3.16 -18.31 21.60
N THR A 124 2.72 -18.40 20.34
CA THR A 124 3.07 -19.50 19.42
C THR A 124 4.01 -19.09 18.30
N TYR A 125 4.36 -17.81 18.19
CA TYR A 125 5.21 -17.29 17.14
C TYR A 125 6.09 -16.14 17.63
N ASN A 126 7.25 -15.99 17.01
CA ASN A 126 8.15 -14.85 17.19
C ASN A 126 8.82 -14.55 15.86
N MET A 127 8.36 -13.50 15.18
CA MET A 127 8.84 -13.12 13.86
C MET A 127 9.42 -11.72 13.89
N GLN A 128 10.54 -11.55 13.19
CA GLN A 128 11.14 -10.23 12.98
C GLN A 128 11.60 -10.10 11.54
N ARG A 129 11.48 -8.91 11.01
CA ARG A 129 11.93 -8.63 9.65
C ARG A 129 12.43 -7.21 9.51
N ASN A 130 13.60 -7.11 8.87
CA ASN A 130 14.11 -5.86 8.35
C ASN A 130 13.92 -5.82 6.84
N VAL A 131 13.32 -4.74 6.32
CA VAL A 131 12.91 -4.62 4.91
C VAL A 131 13.40 -3.28 4.38
N PHE A 132 14.29 -3.34 3.41
CA PHE A 132 14.66 -2.17 2.63
C PHE A 132 13.80 -2.08 1.37
N ARG A 133 13.27 -0.87 1.10
CA ARG A 133 12.52 -0.56 -0.12
C ARG A 133 13.12 0.65 -0.80
N LEU A 134 13.35 0.52 -2.10
CA LEU A 134 13.69 1.64 -2.96
C LEU A 134 12.65 1.72 -4.07
N ARG A 135 12.08 2.90 -4.23
CA ARG A 135 11.22 3.23 -5.36
C ARG A 135 11.79 4.45 -6.07
N THR A 136 11.98 4.33 -7.37
CA THR A 136 12.48 5.40 -8.21
C THR A 136 11.55 5.58 -9.38
N SER A 137 11.16 6.82 -9.66
CA SER A 137 10.48 7.19 -10.90
C SER A 137 11.24 8.29 -11.62
N LEU A 138 11.33 8.18 -12.92
CA LEU A 138 11.95 9.14 -13.81
C LEU A 138 10.96 9.46 -14.91
N ALA A 139 10.71 10.75 -15.17
CA ALA A 139 9.91 11.20 -16.30
C ALA A 139 10.66 12.28 -17.08
N TYR A 140 10.63 12.19 -18.40
CA TYR A 140 11.25 13.14 -19.31
C TYR A 140 10.25 13.62 -20.36
N LEU A 141 10.07 14.95 -20.45
CA LEU A 141 9.16 15.60 -21.39
C LEU A 141 9.94 16.20 -22.56
N VAL A 142 9.55 15.86 -23.77
CA VAL A 142 10.09 16.43 -25.00
C VAL A 142 8.95 16.78 -25.93
N SER A 143 8.66 18.08 -26.10
CA SER A 143 7.51 18.51 -26.89
C SER A 143 6.21 17.83 -26.40
N ASP A 144 5.56 17.11 -27.26
CA ASP A 144 4.31 16.38 -27.01
C ASP A 144 4.51 14.98 -26.40
N TRP A 145 5.76 14.59 -26.16
CA TRP A 145 6.11 13.26 -25.66
C TRP A 145 6.54 13.30 -24.21
N MET A 146 6.09 12.28 -23.45
CA MET A 146 6.59 12.00 -22.11
C MET A 146 7.05 10.55 -22.03
N PHE A 147 8.28 10.36 -21.63
CA PHE A 147 8.88 9.07 -21.34
C PHE A 147 8.95 8.88 -19.85
N SER A 148 8.49 7.76 -19.33
CA SER A 148 8.54 7.48 -17.88
C SER A 148 9.06 6.08 -17.59
N LEU A 149 9.81 5.97 -16.50
CA LEU A 149 10.34 4.75 -15.94
C LEU A 149 9.99 4.70 -14.46
N LEU A 150 9.57 3.54 -13.97
CA LEU A 150 9.39 3.27 -12.56
C LEU A 150 10.09 1.95 -12.21
N TYR A 151 10.80 1.97 -11.11
CA TYR A 151 11.41 0.78 -10.51
C TYR A 151 11.12 0.72 -9.03
N GLN A 152 10.80 -0.47 -8.55
CA GLN A 152 10.69 -0.78 -7.13
C GLN A 152 11.42 -2.09 -6.83
N THR A 153 12.22 -2.09 -5.75
CA THR A 153 12.99 -3.27 -5.32
C THR A 153 12.08 -4.42 -4.87
N PRO A 154 12.53 -5.68 -5.04
CA PRO A 154 11.87 -6.82 -4.41
C PRO A 154 11.92 -6.68 -2.90
N ARG A 155 10.95 -7.28 -2.20
CA ARG A 155 10.89 -7.20 -0.74
C ARG A 155 10.26 -8.44 -0.14
N THR A 156 10.49 -8.62 1.15
CA THR A 156 9.80 -9.61 1.96
C THR A 156 9.25 -8.90 3.19
N ASP A 157 7.95 -8.66 3.21
CA ASP A 157 7.26 -7.96 4.28
C ASP A 157 6.80 -8.95 5.35
N LEU A 158 6.80 -8.53 6.61
CA LEU A 158 6.04 -9.16 7.67
C LEU A 158 4.67 -8.50 7.68
N ASP A 159 3.60 -9.27 7.51
CA ASP A 159 2.25 -8.72 7.54
C ASP A 159 1.93 -8.16 8.93
N ILE A 160 1.30 -7.00 8.97
CA ILE A 160 0.99 -6.31 10.23
C ILE A 160 -0.20 -6.92 11.00
N ARG A 161 -1.03 -7.67 10.31
CA ARG A 161 -2.26 -8.24 10.87
C ARG A 161 -2.07 -9.67 11.32
N GLU A 162 -1.24 -10.41 10.61
CA GLU A 162 -1.10 -11.86 10.78
C GLU A 162 0.37 -12.25 10.70
N PRO A 163 0.84 -13.23 11.48
CA PRO A 163 2.24 -13.64 11.50
C PRO A 163 2.60 -14.47 10.26
N PHE A 164 2.72 -13.82 9.12
CA PHE A 164 3.27 -14.42 7.91
C PHE A 164 4.17 -13.45 7.13
N LEU A 165 5.08 -14.03 6.38
CA LEU A 165 5.98 -13.32 5.49
C LEU A 165 5.43 -13.33 4.07
N ILE A 166 5.43 -12.15 3.44
CA ILE A 166 5.01 -11.97 2.06
C ILE A 166 6.22 -11.54 1.24
N ARG A 167 6.71 -12.42 0.37
CA ARG A 167 7.77 -12.08 -0.57
C ARG A 167 7.17 -11.60 -1.89
N MET A 168 7.51 -10.38 -2.27
CA MET A 168 7.09 -9.73 -3.51
C MET A 168 8.27 -9.58 -4.48
N GLN A 169 7.97 -9.65 -5.76
CA GLN A 169 8.93 -9.40 -6.84
C GLN A 169 9.18 -7.89 -7.03
N PRO A 170 10.26 -7.52 -7.73
CA PRO A 170 10.45 -6.14 -8.16
C PRO A 170 9.35 -5.72 -9.15
N ILE A 171 9.09 -4.43 -9.20
CA ILE A 171 8.15 -3.82 -10.15
C ILE A 171 8.97 -2.98 -11.13
N TYR A 172 8.68 -3.14 -12.42
CA TYR A 172 9.24 -2.37 -13.51
C TYR A 172 8.12 -1.84 -14.37
N GLU A 173 8.13 -0.55 -14.60
CA GLU A 173 7.15 0.10 -15.47
C GLU A 173 7.87 1.05 -16.42
N MET A 174 7.53 1.00 -17.70
CA MET A 174 7.99 1.92 -18.73
C MET A 174 6.77 2.42 -19.48
N ALA A 175 6.64 3.72 -19.65
CA ALA A 175 5.55 4.26 -20.46
C ALA A 175 6.03 5.38 -21.38
N ILE A 176 5.38 5.46 -22.52
CA ILE A 176 5.53 6.52 -23.52
C ILE A 176 4.15 7.12 -23.73
N ASN A 177 4.01 8.40 -23.45
CA ASN A 177 2.79 9.17 -23.64
C ASN A 177 3.03 10.23 -24.73
N TRP A 178 2.15 10.30 -25.68
CA TRP A 178 2.11 11.34 -26.70
C TRP A 178 0.78 12.08 -26.62
N ASN A 179 0.85 13.41 -26.48
CA ASN A 179 -0.31 14.27 -26.38
C ASN A 179 -0.20 15.38 -27.42
N HIS A 180 -1.04 15.39 -28.42
CA HIS A 180 -1.06 16.42 -29.44
C HIS A 180 -2.51 16.84 -29.76
N LYS A 181 -2.84 18.10 -29.51
CA LYS A 181 -4.19 18.68 -29.71
C LYS A 181 -5.27 17.81 -29.03
N ALA A 182 -6.13 17.17 -29.82
CA ALA A 182 -7.22 16.34 -29.35
C ALA A 182 -6.82 14.86 -29.12
N TRP A 183 -5.61 14.49 -29.49
CA TRP A 183 -5.12 13.10 -29.38
C TRP A 183 -4.25 12.90 -28.14
N ALA A 184 -4.47 11.78 -27.47
CA ALA A 184 -3.56 11.26 -26.46
C ALA A 184 -3.34 9.76 -26.74
N VAL A 185 -2.07 9.34 -26.81
CA VAL A 185 -1.68 7.95 -26.99
C VAL A 185 -0.74 7.59 -25.84
N GLU A 186 -1.06 6.53 -25.13
CA GLU A 186 -0.26 5.95 -24.08
C GLU A 186 0.13 4.53 -24.43
N PHE A 187 1.41 4.23 -24.40
CA PHE A 187 1.94 2.88 -24.51
C PHE A 187 2.72 2.57 -23.23
N ALA A 188 2.31 1.52 -22.51
CA ALA A 188 2.94 1.13 -21.25
C ALA A 188 3.34 -0.34 -21.26
N LEU A 189 4.52 -0.60 -20.71
CA LEU A 189 5.10 -1.92 -20.48
C LEU A 189 5.29 -2.11 -18.99
N CYS A 190 4.60 -3.08 -18.40
CA CYS A 190 4.71 -3.40 -16.98
C CYS A 190 5.32 -4.79 -16.83
N ASN A 191 6.25 -4.92 -15.89
CA ASN A 191 6.85 -6.19 -15.45
C ASN A 191 7.31 -7.11 -16.59
N VAL A 192 7.91 -6.53 -17.65
CA VAL A 192 8.26 -7.23 -18.91
C VAL A 192 9.09 -8.50 -18.72
N PHE A 193 9.82 -8.61 -17.62
CA PHE A 193 10.67 -9.77 -17.28
C PHE A 193 9.95 -10.88 -16.54
N SER A 194 8.69 -10.67 -16.13
CA SER A 194 7.92 -11.64 -15.33
C SER A 194 6.54 -11.87 -15.92
N ARG A 195 6.29 -13.09 -16.44
CA ARG A 195 4.97 -13.45 -17.02
C ARG A 195 3.85 -13.29 -16.00
N TYR A 196 4.11 -13.65 -14.74
CA TYR A 196 3.16 -13.55 -13.64
C TYR A 196 3.78 -12.73 -12.51
N ALA A 197 3.01 -11.91 -11.83
CA ALA A 197 3.40 -11.43 -10.52
C ALA A 197 3.37 -12.61 -9.54
N LYS A 198 4.53 -12.90 -8.95
CA LYS A 198 4.68 -14.02 -8.01
C LYS A 198 4.76 -13.47 -6.61
N GLN A 199 3.91 -13.97 -5.75
CA GLN A 199 3.92 -13.70 -4.32
C GLN A 199 4.08 -15.01 -3.57
N ARG A 200 5.05 -15.08 -2.66
CA ARG A 200 5.21 -16.22 -1.76
C ARG A 200 4.78 -15.82 -0.37
N ILE A 201 3.87 -16.58 0.19
CA ILE A 201 3.37 -16.40 1.56
C ILE A 201 3.87 -17.58 2.38
N THR A 202 4.63 -17.26 3.43
CA THR A 202 5.16 -18.24 4.35
C THR A 202 4.63 -17.97 5.76
N MET A 203 3.97 -18.95 6.36
CA MET A 203 3.51 -18.94 7.74
C MET A 203 4.27 -20.00 8.53
N ASP A 204 4.67 -19.65 9.75
CA ASP A 204 5.31 -20.58 10.69
C ASP A 204 4.74 -20.36 12.09
N TYR A 205 3.94 -21.33 12.53
CA TYR A 205 3.34 -21.38 13.87
C TYR A 205 3.91 -22.52 14.72
N GLY A 206 5.12 -22.98 14.38
CA GLY A 206 5.75 -24.10 15.09
C GLY A 206 5.10 -25.46 14.78
N HIS A 207 3.83 -25.62 15.09
CA HIS A 207 3.08 -26.85 14.81
C HIS A 207 2.41 -26.89 13.44
N TYR A 208 2.27 -25.73 12.81
CA TYR A 208 1.66 -25.58 11.48
C TYR A 208 2.48 -24.65 10.61
N ASN A 209 3.01 -25.21 9.53
CA ASN A 209 3.77 -24.46 8.53
C ASN A 209 3.05 -24.50 7.20
N ARG A 210 2.92 -23.34 6.59
CA ARG A 210 2.35 -23.19 5.25
C ARG A 210 3.28 -22.38 4.37
N ASP A 211 3.56 -22.89 3.20
CA ASP A 211 4.26 -22.19 2.13
C ASP A 211 3.40 -22.23 0.88
N SER A 212 2.99 -21.08 0.40
CA SER A 212 2.10 -20.97 -0.75
C SER A 212 2.61 -19.94 -1.74
N TRP A 213 2.44 -20.24 -3.02
CA TRP A 213 2.72 -19.34 -4.11
C TRP A 213 1.41 -18.84 -4.72
N GLN A 214 1.30 -17.54 -4.87
CA GLN A 214 0.23 -16.90 -5.61
C GLN A 214 0.80 -16.35 -6.92
N TYR A 215 0.09 -16.56 -8.00
CA TYR A 215 0.44 -16.08 -9.35
C TYR A 215 -0.68 -15.19 -9.83
N ASN A 216 -0.38 -13.92 -10.02
CA ASN A 216 -1.34 -12.94 -10.51
C ASN A 216 -0.95 -12.55 -11.95
N GLU A 217 -1.73 -12.99 -12.93
CA GLU A 217 -1.46 -12.73 -14.33
C GLU A 217 -1.65 -11.24 -14.70
N PRO A 218 -2.72 -10.55 -14.28
CA PRO A 218 -2.92 -9.13 -14.57
C PRO A 218 -1.81 -8.21 -14.04
N GLU A 219 -1.15 -8.59 -12.94
CA GLU A 219 -0.03 -7.82 -12.35
C GLU A 219 1.34 -8.26 -12.88
N GLY A 220 1.39 -9.30 -13.70
CA GLY A 220 2.60 -9.76 -14.37
C GLY A 220 2.97 -8.90 -15.57
N ARG A 221 3.60 -9.52 -16.55
CA ARG A 221 3.95 -8.86 -17.82
C ARG A 221 2.68 -8.37 -18.52
N ASN A 222 2.57 -7.07 -18.66
CA ASN A 222 1.43 -6.41 -19.26
C ASN A 222 1.91 -5.38 -20.30
N ILE A 223 1.23 -5.34 -21.43
CA ILE A 223 1.43 -4.35 -22.49
C ILE A 223 0.10 -3.66 -22.71
N ASN A 224 0.07 -2.37 -22.43
CA ASN A 224 -1.13 -1.54 -22.56
C ASN A 224 -0.93 -0.52 -23.69
N LEU A 225 -1.91 -0.42 -24.57
CA LEU A 225 -2.04 0.66 -25.54
C LEU A 225 -3.40 1.34 -25.32
N LYS A 226 -3.37 2.64 -25.03
CA LYS A 226 -4.56 3.45 -24.88
C LYS A 226 -4.50 4.60 -25.87
N ILE A 227 -5.55 4.77 -26.67
CA ILE A 227 -5.72 5.87 -27.62
C ILE A 227 -6.97 6.64 -27.20
N THR A 228 -6.82 7.92 -26.98
CA THR A 228 -7.92 8.82 -26.60
C THR A 228 -8.01 9.96 -27.60
N TYR A 229 -9.19 10.23 -28.08
CA TYR A 229 -9.51 11.40 -28.88
C TYR A 229 -10.58 12.23 -28.17
N SER A 230 -10.28 13.50 -27.90
CA SER A 230 -11.16 14.42 -27.23
C SER A 230 -12.02 15.18 -28.24
N ILE A 231 -13.31 14.91 -28.25
CA ILE A 231 -14.25 15.62 -29.12
C ILE A 231 -14.84 16.77 -28.33
N GLY A 232 -14.43 18.01 -28.67
CA GLY A 232 -15.01 19.22 -28.10
C GLY A 232 -16.23 19.66 -28.92
N TYR A 233 -17.44 19.49 -28.43
CA TYR A 233 -18.64 20.11 -28.97
C TYR A 233 -18.97 21.37 -28.18
N GLY A 234 -19.12 22.49 -28.86
CA GLY A 234 -19.62 23.74 -28.29
C GLY A 234 -18.56 24.81 -28.06
N LYS A 235 -19.01 26.08 -28.02
CA LYS A 235 -18.19 27.22 -27.59
C LYS A 235 -17.78 26.96 -26.14
N THR A 236 -16.49 26.91 -25.86
CA THR A 236 -15.96 27.01 -24.49
C THR A 236 -16.51 28.30 -23.89
N LYS A 237 -17.62 28.23 -23.16
CA LYS A 237 -17.93 29.29 -22.21
C LYS A 237 -16.81 29.25 -21.21
N GLN A 238 -15.90 30.21 -21.24
CA GLN A 238 -15.09 30.54 -20.06
C GLN A 238 -16.12 30.66 -18.95
N ARG A 239 -16.09 29.69 -18.00
CA ARG A 239 -16.72 29.93 -16.70
C ARG A 239 -15.98 31.15 -16.18
N GLY A 240 -16.66 32.29 -16.25
CA GLY A 240 -16.19 33.48 -15.57
C GLY A 240 -15.86 33.01 -14.15
N GLU A 241 -14.70 33.38 -13.66
CA GLU A 241 -14.41 33.23 -12.25
C GLU A 241 -15.63 33.79 -11.55
N MET A 242 -16.41 32.93 -10.89
CA MET A 242 -17.35 33.41 -9.90
C MET A 242 -16.47 34.05 -8.85
N GLU A 243 -16.29 35.36 -8.94
CA GLU A 243 -15.93 36.14 -7.78
C GLU A 243 -17.01 35.85 -6.74
N LEU A 244 -16.71 34.87 -5.88
CA LEU A 244 -17.44 34.70 -4.63
C LEU A 244 -17.27 36.05 -3.93
N ASN A 245 -18.34 36.84 -4.00
CA ASN A 245 -18.43 38.13 -3.33
C ASN A 245 -18.16 37.88 -1.84
N LYS A 246 -16.91 38.07 -1.40
CA LYS A 246 -16.46 37.92 -0.01
C LYS A 246 -17.17 38.86 0.95
N ASN A 247 -18.06 39.69 0.47
CA ASN A 247 -18.94 40.59 1.21
C ASN A 247 -20.34 40.04 1.40
N ILE A 248 -20.51 38.73 1.51
CA ILE A 248 -21.70 38.20 2.16
C ILE A 248 -21.53 38.55 3.66
N ASN A 249 -21.96 39.77 3.99
CA ASN A 249 -22.23 40.11 5.39
C ASN A 249 -23.11 38.99 5.95
N SER A 250 -22.55 38.19 6.82
CA SER A 250 -23.26 37.15 7.51
C SER A 250 -24.25 37.76 8.52
N ALA A 251 -25.27 38.43 7.98
CA ALA A 251 -26.45 38.81 8.78
C ALA A 251 -27.20 37.57 9.35
N ILE A 252 -26.79 36.37 8.92
CA ILE A 252 -27.36 35.09 9.37
C ILE A 252 -26.70 34.54 10.65
N ILE A 253 -25.59 35.13 11.13
CA ILE A 253 -24.91 34.63 12.36
C ILE A 253 -25.17 35.56 13.57
N LYS A 254 -26.04 36.54 13.49
CA LYS A 254 -26.45 37.40 14.63
C LYS A 254 -27.81 37.04 15.21
N GLY A 255 -28.18 35.81 15.24
CA GLY A 255 -29.43 35.37 15.77
C GLY A 255 -29.40 33.99 16.41
N PHE A 256 -28.48 33.78 17.40
CA PHE A 256 -28.65 32.80 18.47
C PHE A 256 -27.79 33.23 19.66
#